data_f9c9a3eb4597ab7e62181320bd6a69ac
#
_entry.id   f9c9a3eb4597ab7e62181320bd6a69ac
#
_cell.length_a   1.000
_cell.length_b   1.000
_cell.length_c   1.000
_cell.angle_alpha   90.00
_cell.angle_beta   90.00
_cell.angle_gamma   90.00
#
_symmetry.space_group_name_H-M   'P 1'
#
loop_
_entity.id
_entity.type
_entity.pdbx_description
1 polymer ?
#
loop_
_entity_poly.entity_id
_entity_poly.type
_entity_poly.pdbx_seq_one_letter_code
_entity_poly.pdbx_strand_id
1 'polypeptide(L)'
;MSSSVLVVDDDPVFRDLARRLLAAEGLVVVAEAENLETALDVAHALRPDAALVDVGLPDGDGLTLARRLAALPWRPRIVLVSTDPEAVGADDLRRSGAGAFVAKHELPDAPLERLLGRD
;
A
#
# COMPACT_ATOMS: atom_id res chain seq x y z
N MET A 1 -2.46 -9.14 17.68
CA MET A 1 -2.61 -9.81 16.38
C MET A 1 -1.88 -9.04 15.31
N SER A 2 -1.26 -9.77 14.40
CA SER A 2 -0.53 -9.13 13.29
C SER A 2 -1.51 -8.67 12.22
N SER A 3 -1.24 -7.49 11.66
CA SER A 3 -2.01 -7.01 10.52
C SER A 3 -1.48 -7.63 9.23
N SER A 4 -2.38 -8.00 8.34
CA SER A 4 -2.05 -8.53 7.02
C SER A 4 -1.95 -7.40 6.01
N VAL A 5 -0.89 -7.38 5.23
CA VAL A 5 -0.59 -6.31 4.28
C VAL A 5 -0.41 -6.85 2.87
N LEU A 6 -1.03 -6.18 1.92
CA LEU A 6 -0.80 -6.38 0.49
C LEU A 6 0.20 -5.32 0.02
N VAL A 7 1.27 -5.74 -0.66
CA VAL A 7 2.26 -4.82 -1.24
C VAL A 7 2.07 -4.79 -2.76
N VAL A 8 1.81 -3.61 -3.31
CA VAL A 8 1.56 -3.42 -4.75
C VAL A 8 2.61 -2.50 -5.35
N ASP A 9 3.47 -3.06 -6.19
CA ASP A 9 4.55 -2.35 -6.86
C ASP A 9 5.09 -3.25 -7.96
N ASP A 10 5.40 -2.69 -9.12
CA ASP A 10 5.95 -3.47 -10.23
C ASP A 10 7.44 -3.76 -10.08
N ASP A 11 8.12 -3.11 -9.13
CA ASP A 11 9.54 -3.33 -8.86
C ASP A 11 9.72 -4.42 -7.79
N PRO A 12 10.24 -5.61 -8.17
CA PRO A 12 10.43 -6.69 -7.20
C PRO A 12 11.46 -6.37 -6.13
N VAL A 13 12.43 -5.50 -6.41
CA VAL A 13 13.43 -5.07 -5.43
C VAL A 13 12.77 -4.26 -4.32
N PHE A 14 11.88 -3.34 -4.71
CA PHE A 14 11.14 -2.57 -3.72
C PHE A 14 10.20 -3.45 -2.90
N ARG A 15 9.49 -4.40 -3.55
CA ARG A 15 8.61 -5.30 -2.81
C ARG A 15 9.37 -6.10 -1.75
N ASP A 16 10.58 -6.56 -2.08
CA ASP A 16 11.40 -7.29 -1.12
C ASP A 16 11.82 -6.39 0.06
N LEU A 17 12.23 -5.18 -0.21
CA LEU A 17 12.57 -4.20 0.83
C LEU A 17 11.35 -3.93 1.73
N ALA A 18 10.20 -3.65 1.12
CA ALA A 18 8.98 -3.38 1.86
C ALA A 18 8.60 -4.55 2.77
N ARG A 19 8.69 -5.78 2.25
CA ARG A 19 8.39 -6.97 3.05
C ARG A 19 9.28 -7.05 4.29
N ARG A 20 10.57 -6.76 4.15
CA ARG A 20 11.50 -6.79 5.28
C ARG A 20 11.20 -5.70 6.30
N LEU A 21 10.92 -4.48 5.82
CA LEU A 21 10.59 -3.36 6.72
C LEU A 21 9.31 -3.62 7.48
N LEU A 22 8.30 -4.14 6.81
CA LEU A 22 7.01 -4.45 7.43
C LEU A 22 7.15 -5.57 8.45
N ALA A 23 7.87 -6.62 8.11
CA ALA A 23 8.10 -7.74 9.03
C ALA A 23 8.83 -7.30 10.29
N ALA A 24 9.78 -6.38 10.16
CA ALA A 24 10.52 -5.87 11.31
C ALA A 24 9.61 -5.14 12.31
N GLU A 25 8.46 -4.64 11.86
CA GLU A 25 7.48 -3.98 12.73
C GLU A 25 6.29 -4.88 13.08
N GLY A 26 6.41 -6.17 12.85
CA GLY A 26 5.37 -7.12 13.24
C GLY A 26 4.20 -7.22 12.29
N LEU A 27 4.30 -6.64 11.10
CA LEU A 27 3.27 -6.72 10.07
C LEU A 27 3.57 -7.91 9.14
N VAL A 28 2.51 -8.56 8.64
CA VAL A 28 2.65 -9.75 7.82
C VAL A 28 2.25 -9.45 6.38
N VAL A 29 3.19 -9.56 5.45
CA VAL A 29 2.88 -9.43 4.03
C VAL A 29 2.27 -10.73 3.54
N VAL A 30 0.97 -10.72 3.28
CA VAL A 30 0.22 -11.92 2.86
C VAL A 30 0.23 -12.10 1.36
N ALA A 31 0.52 -11.05 0.60
CA ALA A 31 0.60 -11.12 -0.85
C ALA A 31 1.35 -9.91 -1.42
N GLU A 32 1.86 -10.10 -2.61
CA GLU A 32 2.46 -9.05 -3.43
C GLU A 32 1.77 -9.05 -4.78
N ALA A 33 1.62 -7.87 -5.37
CA ALA A 33 1.06 -7.71 -6.70
C ALA A 33 1.89 -6.71 -7.48
N GLU A 34 2.01 -6.93 -8.79
CA GLU A 34 2.83 -6.08 -9.65
C GLU A 34 2.01 -5.08 -10.46
N ASN A 35 0.68 -5.18 -10.42
CA ASN A 35 -0.20 -4.29 -11.17
C ASN A 35 -1.55 -4.15 -10.47
N LEU A 36 -2.38 -3.24 -11.01
CA LEU A 36 -3.68 -2.91 -10.43
C LEU A 36 -4.65 -4.09 -10.48
N GLU A 37 -4.74 -4.77 -11.62
CA GLU A 37 -5.70 -5.88 -11.79
C GLU A 37 -5.41 -7.01 -10.80
N THR A 38 -4.15 -7.45 -10.73
CA THR A 38 -3.74 -8.51 -9.81
C THR A 38 -3.98 -8.08 -8.36
N ALA A 39 -3.71 -6.81 -8.03
CA ALA A 39 -3.93 -6.31 -6.68
C ALA A 39 -5.40 -6.42 -6.26
N LEU A 40 -6.32 -6.07 -7.15
CA LEU A 40 -7.75 -6.18 -6.85
C LEU A 40 -8.19 -7.63 -6.66
N ASP A 41 -7.72 -8.54 -7.52
CA ASP A 41 -8.04 -9.95 -7.42
C ASP A 41 -7.55 -10.54 -6.09
N VAL A 42 -6.32 -10.22 -5.71
CA VAL A 42 -5.73 -10.69 -4.46
C VAL A 42 -6.44 -10.07 -3.25
N ALA A 43 -6.78 -8.80 -3.32
CA ALA A 43 -7.49 -8.14 -2.22
C ALA A 43 -8.83 -8.80 -1.96
N HIS A 44 -9.59 -9.12 -3.00
CA HIS A 44 -10.87 -9.82 -2.84
C HIS A 44 -10.70 -11.23 -2.27
N ALA A 45 -9.64 -11.93 -2.68
CA ALA A 45 -9.40 -13.30 -2.24
C ALA A 45 -8.92 -13.37 -0.78
N LEU A 46 -8.03 -12.49 -0.38
CA LEU A 46 -7.33 -12.57 0.90
C LEU A 46 -7.82 -11.58 1.96
N ARG A 47 -8.54 -10.54 1.56
CA ARG A 47 -9.04 -9.48 2.45
C ARG A 47 -7.97 -8.95 3.38
N PRO A 48 -6.89 -8.37 2.86
CA PRO A 48 -5.82 -7.83 3.70
C PRO A 48 -6.32 -6.65 4.55
N ASP A 49 -5.74 -6.50 5.74
CA ASP A 49 -6.07 -5.40 6.64
C ASP A 49 -5.56 -4.06 6.10
N ALA A 50 -4.49 -4.11 5.32
CA ALA A 50 -3.86 -2.90 4.79
C ALA A 50 -3.19 -3.16 3.45
N ALA A 51 -2.86 -2.09 2.74
CA ALA A 51 -2.14 -2.16 1.48
C ALA A 51 -1.12 -1.02 1.37
N LEU A 52 0.05 -1.37 0.86
CA LEU A 52 1.09 -0.42 0.49
C LEU A 52 1.11 -0.38 -1.04
N VAL A 53 0.81 0.78 -1.61
CA VAL A 53 0.51 0.90 -3.04
C VAL A 53 1.40 1.94 -3.72
N ASP A 54 2.13 1.52 -4.76
CA ASP A 54 2.88 2.44 -5.60
C ASP A 54 1.90 3.27 -6.45
N VAL A 55 2.16 4.56 -6.54
CA VAL A 55 1.34 5.47 -7.34
C VAL A 55 1.43 5.15 -8.83
N GLY A 56 2.61 4.77 -9.32
CA GLY A 56 2.82 4.45 -10.74
C GLY A 56 2.78 2.96 -11.01
N LEU A 57 1.66 2.45 -11.50
CA LEU A 57 1.50 1.05 -11.87
C LEU A 57 1.43 0.91 -13.39
N PRO A 58 1.85 -0.25 -13.96
CA PRO A 58 1.92 -0.40 -15.41
C PRO A 58 0.55 -0.40 -16.10
N ASP A 59 -0.50 -0.82 -15.41
CA ASP A 59 -1.85 -0.94 -15.99
C ASP A 59 -2.84 0.06 -15.40
N GLY A 60 -2.35 1.03 -14.64
CA GLY A 60 -3.22 2.04 -14.06
C GLY A 60 -2.53 2.88 -13.02
N ASP A 61 -3.33 3.68 -12.35
CA ASP A 61 -2.88 4.66 -11.38
C ASP A 61 -3.11 4.12 -9.97
N GLY A 62 -2.08 4.21 -9.12
CA GLY A 62 -2.20 3.81 -7.72
C GLY A 62 -3.25 4.59 -6.95
N LEU A 63 -3.53 5.83 -7.34
CA LEU A 63 -4.64 6.60 -6.74
C LEU A 63 -5.99 5.95 -7.04
N THR A 64 -6.19 5.46 -8.26
CA THR A 64 -7.39 4.72 -8.64
C THR A 64 -7.52 3.43 -7.84
N LEU A 65 -6.42 2.69 -7.72
CA LEU A 65 -6.41 1.46 -6.92
C LEU A 65 -6.76 1.77 -5.46
N ALA A 66 -6.17 2.82 -4.89
CA ALA A 66 -6.45 3.22 -3.51
C ALA A 66 -7.94 3.50 -3.30
N ARG A 67 -8.59 4.21 -4.22
CA ARG A 67 -10.03 4.48 -4.13
C ARG A 67 -10.84 3.20 -4.12
N ARG A 68 -10.49 2.24 -4.98
CA ARG A 68 -11.21 0.97 -5.05
C ARG A 68 -11.00 0.13 -3.79
N LEU A 69 -9.78 0.10 -3.26
CA LEU A 69 -9.49 -0.61 -2.03
C LEU A 69 -10.19 0.03 -0.83
N ALA A 70 -10.19 1.37 -0.77
CA ALA A 70 -10.85 2.10 0.32
C ALA A 70 -12.36 1.88 0.34
N ALA A 71 -12.96 1.54 -0.80
CA ALA A 71 -14.40 1.28 -0.91
C ALA A 71 -14.79 -0.14 -0.53
N LEU A 72 -13.82 -1.02 -0.26
CA LEU A 72 -14.12 -2.40 0.13
C LEU A 72 -14.82 -2.43 1.50
N PRO A 73 -15.71 -3.42 1.73
CA PRO A 73 -16.51 -3.44 2.98
C PRO A 73 -15.69 -3.45 4.26
N TRP A 74 -14.53 -4.08 4.27
CA TRP A 74 -13.67 -4.15 5.45
C TRP A 74 -12.70 -2.97 5.59
N ARG A 75 -12.74 -2.02 4.64
CA ARG A 75 -12.00 -0.76 4.68
C ARG A 75 -10.53 -0.91 5.05
N PRO A 76 -9.72 -1.53 4.21
CA PRO A 76 -8.30 -1.68 4.50
C PRO A 76 -7.60 -0.32 4.62
N ARG A 77 -6.60 -0.24 5.47
CA ARG A 77 -5.76 0.96 5.55
C ARG A 77 -4.84 1.00 4.35
N ILE A 78 -4.65 2.16 3.76
CA ILE A 78 -3.88 2.30 2.53
C ILE A 78 -2.81 3.36 2.71
N VAL A 79 -1.58 3.02 2.34
CA VAL A 79 -0.48 3.96 2.25
C VAL A 79 0.03 3.96 0.82
N LEU A 80 0.10 5.14 0.22
CA LEU A 80 0.66 5.32 -1.12
C LEU A 80 2.15 5.58 -1.02
N VAL A 81 2.93 5.07 -1.97
CA VAL A 81 4.36 5.33 -2.07
C VAL A 81 4.73 5.74 -3.48
N SER A 82 5.82 6.48 -3.62
CA SER A 82 6.39 6.84 -4.91
C SER A 82 7.87 7.23 -4.74
N THR A 83 8.66 7.06 -5.78
CA THR A 83 10.02 7.59 -5.82
C THR A 83 10.02 9.11 -5.86
N ASP A 84 8.94 9.71 -6.38
CA ASP A 84 8.77 11.16 -6.43
C ASP A 84 8.03 11.63 -5.17
N PRO A 85 8.68 12.40 -4.28
CA PRO A 85 8.04 12.88 -3.05
C PRO A 85 6.88 13.85 -3.30
N GLU A 86 6.76 14.37 -4.51
CA GLU A 86 5.68 15.29 -4.88
C GLU A 86 4.62 14.66 -5.77
N ALA A 87 4.64 13.33 -5.92
CA ALA A 87 3.72 12.60 -6.81
C ALA A 87 2.25 12.78 -6.44
N VAL A 88 1.95 13.01 -5.15
CA VAL A 88 0.57 13.10 -4.67
C VAL A 88 0.39 14.38 -3.87
N GLY A 89 -0.50 15.25 -4.34
CA GLY A 89 -0.87 16.43 -3.60
C GLY A 89 -1.89 16.12 -2.50
N ALA A 90 -2.11 17.07 -1.60
CA ALA A 90 -3.01 16.87 -0.47
C ALA A 90 -4.44 16.54 -0.90
N ASP A 91 -4.94 17.18 -1.96
CA ASP A 91 -6.30 16.93 -2.44
C ASP A 91 -6.44 15.53 -3.06
N ASP A 92 -5.43 15.11 -3.83
CA ASP A 92 -5.42 13.79 -4.44
C ASP A 92 -5.35 12.70 -3.38
N LEU A 93 -4.53 12.91 -2.35
CA LEU A 93 -4.44 11.98 -1.23
C LEU A 93 -5.79 11.82 -0.55
N ARG A 94 -6.45 12.93 -0.23
CA ARG A 94 -7.75 12.91 0.43
C ARG A 94 -8.79 12.18 -0.42
N ARG A 95 -8.82 12.43 -1.72
CA ARG A 95 -9.79 11.80 -2.62
C ARG A 95 -9.52 10.32 -2.83
N SER A 96 -8.29 9.89 -2.66
CA SER A 96 -7.90 8.48 -2.85
C SER A 96 -8.42 7.56 -1.74
N GLY A 97 -8.74 8.12 -0.57
CA GLY A 97 -9.09 7.33 0.60
C GLY A 97 -7.90 6.72 1.32
N ALA A 98 -6.67 6.97 0.84
CA ALA A 98 -5.48 6.52 1.54
C ALA A 98 -5.24 7.35 2.79
N GLY A 99 -4.68 6.73 3.81
CA GLY A 99 -4.39 7.39 5.08
C GLY A 99 -3.11 8.21 5.05
N ALA A 100 -2.18 7.88 4.16
CA ALA A 100 -0.90 8.57 4.08
C ALA A 100 -0.22 8.33 2.73
N PHE A 101 0.72 9.22 2.43
CA PHE A 101 1.66 9.08 1.33
C PHE A 101 3.07 9.14 1.91
N VAL A 102 3.94 8.22 1.52
CA VAL A 102 5.33 8.17 1.97
C VAL A 102 6.23 8.05 0.74
N ALA A 103 7.21 8.94 0.63
CA ALA A 103 8.23 8.79 -0.41
C ALA A 103 9.02 7.50 -0.16
N LYS A 104 9.34 6.75 -1.21
CA LYS A 104 10.00 5.45 -1.06
C LYS A 104 11.30 5.53 -0.27
N HIS A 105 12.09 6.58 -0.46
CA HIS A 105 13.36 6.74 0.27
C HIS A 105 13.16 7.02 1.76
N GLU A 106 11.98 7.43 2.18
CA GLU A 106 11.65 7.69 3.58
C GLU A 106 10.97 6.49 4.26
N LEU A 107 10.66 5.44 3.49
CA LEU A 107 9.94 4.29 4.03
C LEU A 107 10.64 3.64 5.23
N PRO A 108 11.98 3.50 5.25
CA PRO A 108 12.66 2.91 6.41
C PRO A 108 12.44 3.66 7.72
N ASP A 109 12.17 4.97 7.65
CA ASP A 109 11.96 5.80 8.83
C ASP A 109 10.48 6.06 9.13
N ALA A 110 9.58 5.53 8.31
CA ALA A 110 8.15 5.74 8.45
C ALA A 110 7.58 4.89 9.59
N PRO A 111 6.56 5.39 10.31
CA PRO A 111 5.90 4.62 11.38
C PRO A 111 4.92 3.62 10.79
N LEU A 112 5.43 2.55 10.16
CA LEU A 112 4.64 1.60 9.38
C LEU A 112 3.56 0.90 10.20
N GLU A 113 3.87 0.51 11.45
CA GLU A 113 2.86 -0.10 12.31
C GLU A 113 1.69 0.84 12.55
N ARG A 114 1.97 2.13 12.77
CA ARG A 114 0.91 3.12 13.00
C ARG A 114 0.08 3.34 11.75
N LEU A 115 0.73 3.36 10.58
CA LEU A 115 0.06 3.66 9.31
C LEU A 115 -0.74 2.49 8.77
N LEU A 116 -0.24 1.27 8.95
CA LEU A 116 -0.80 0.05 8.34
C LEU A 116 -1.30 -0.97 9.36
N GLY A 117 -0.92 -0.84 10.61
CA GLY A 117 -1.32 -1.78 11.63
C GLY A 117 -2.77 -1.62 12.06
N ARG A 118 -3.33 -2.68 12.62
CA ARG A 118 -4.67 -2.64 13.23
C ARG A 118 -4.57 -2.11 14.65
N ASP A 119 -5.56 -1.37 15.02
CA ASP A 119 -5.70 -0.90 16.40
C ASP A 119 -6.26 -1.98 17.31
#